data_5f26566916b162e165f0a9e33f2b22b9
#
_entry.id   5f26566916b162e165f0a9e33f2b22b9
#
_cell.length_a   1.000
_cell.length_b   1.000
_cell.length_c   1.000
_cell.angle_alpha   90.00
_cell.angle_beta   90.00
_cell.angle_gamma   90.00
#
_symmetry.space_group_name_H-M   'P 1'
#
loop_
_entity.id
_entity.type
_entity.pdbx_description
1 polymer ?
#
loop_
_entity_poly.entity_id
_entity_poly.type
_entity_poly.pdbx_seq_one_letter_code
_entity_poly.pdbx_strand_id
1 'polypeptide(L)'
;MCGIVGALAFKGSSFTVTEPYITGMRDTMAHRGPDGAGTWISEDGRVGLGHRRLSIIDLSDAAAQPMSNEDGSLWISFNGEIYNHAEIRAELEQIGGHRWKTDHSDTEVILHSFEQWGIECLEKFRGMFAIALWDAKVRELWLIRDRIGIKPLYYSVHDARIT
;
A
#
# COMPACT_ATOMS: atom_id res chain seq x y z
N MET A 1 4.42 1.77 14.86
CA MET A 1 4.75 1.36 13.46
C MET A 1 3.59 0.57 12.91
N CYS A 2 3.15 0.88 11.71
CA CYS A 2 2.04 0.17 11.06
C CYS A 2 2.36 -1.31 10.79
N GLY A 3 1.32 -2.11 10.57
CA GLY A 3 1.42 -3.48 10.09
C GLY A 3 0.77 -3.59 8.71
N ILE A 4 1.42 -4.26 7.77
CA ILE A 4 0.88 -4.55 6.44
C ILE A 4 0.81 -6.05 6.23
N VAL A 5 -0.24 -6.51 5.59
CA VAL A 5 -0.41 -7.90 5.11
C VAL A 5 -1.03 -7.88 3.74
N GLY A 6 -0.83 -8.95 3.00
CA GLY A 6 -1.50 -9.14 1.72
C GLY A 6 -1.46 -10.60 1.27
N ALA A 7 -2.28 -10.89 0.28
CA ALA A 7 -2.24 -12.17 -0.44
C ALA A 7 -2.57 -11.94 -1.92
N LEU A 8 -1.88 -12.68 -2.77
CA LEU A 8 -2.17 -12.76 -4.20
C LEU A 8 -2.26 -14.23 -4.61
N ALA A 9 -3.38 -14.65 -5.15
CA ALA A 9 -3.58 -15.94 -5.78
C ALA A 9 -3.08 -15.89 -7.24
N PHE A 10 -2.13 -16.76 -7.61
CA PHE A 10 -1.61 -16.82 -8.99
C PHE A 10 -2.67 -17.34 -9.96
N LYS A 11 -2.47 -17.05 -11.24
CA LYS A 11 -3.34 -17.55 -12.29
C LYS A 11 -3.42 -19.08 -12.25
N GLY A 12 -4.64 -19.62 -12.24
CA GLY A 12 -4.88 -21.07 -12.14
C GLY A 12 -4.92 -21.61 -10.69
N SER A 13 -4.68 -20.79 -9.69
CA SER A 13 -4.88 -21.18 -8.29
C SER A 13 -6.36 -21.42 -7.98
N SER A 14 -6.66 -22.45 -7.20
CA SER A 14 -7.98 -22.67 -6.60
C SER A 14 -8.21 -21.83 -5.34
N PHE A 15 -7.17 -21.16 -4.85
CA PHE A 15 -7.27 -20.31 -3.68
C PHE A 15 -7.97 -19.00 -4.01
N THR A 16 -8.94 -18.61 -3.18
CA THR A 16 -9.62 -17.32 -3.24
C THR A 16 -9.26 -16.53 -2.00
N VAL A 17 -8.82 -15.30 -2.19
CA VAL A 17 -8.56 -14.37 -1.10
C VAL A 17 -9.90 -13.87 -0.56
N THR A 18 -10.13 -14.05 0.73
CA THR A 18 -11.37 -13.65 1.40
C THR A 18 -11.08 -12.61 2.49
N GLU A 19 -12.07 -11.80 2.80
CA GLU A 19 -11.95 -10.81 3.87
C GLU A 19 -11.57 -11.44 5.23
N PRO A 20 -12.20 -12.56 5.67
CA PRO A 20 -11.77 -13.23 6.90
C PRO A 20 -10.30 -13.69 6.89
N TYR A 21 -9.79 -14.11 5.73
CA TYR A 21 -8.39 -14.51 5.59
C TYR A 21 -7.44 -13.34 5.83
N ILE A 22 -7.66 -12.21 5.16
CA ILE A 22 -6.83 -11.01 5.33
C ILE A 22 -7.00 -10.42 6.73
N THR A 23 -8.21 -10.34 7.24
CA THR A 23 -8.51 -9.83 8.58
C THR A 23 -7.83 -10.67 9.67
N GLY A 24 -7.85 -12.00 9.54
CA GLY A 24 -7.17 -12.89 10.46
C GLY A 24 -5.66 -12.63 10.52
N MET A 25 -5.00 -12.48 9.38
CA MET A 25 -3.58 -12.13 9.34
C MET A 25 -3.32 -10.72 9.87
N ARG A 26 -4.11 -9.73 9.43
CA ARG A 26 -3.99 -8.32 9.84
C ARG A 26 -4.07 -8.16 11.36
N ASP A 27 -5.01 -8.84 11.99
CA ASP A 27 -5.30 -8.63 13.42
C ASP A 27 -4.26 -9.27 14.35
N THR A 28 -3.43 -10.20 13.85
CA THR A 28 -2.24 -10.64 14.59
C THR A 28 -1.27 -9.49 14.88
N MET A 29 -1.32 -8.43 14.06
CA MET A 29 -0.46 -7.25 14.19
C MET A 29 -1.15 -6.05 14.88
N ALA A 30 -2.27 -6.26 15.59
CA ALA A 30 -2.97 -5.18 16.29
C ALA A 30 -2.07 -4.35 17.21
N HIS A 31 -1.08 -4.99 17.85
CA HIS A 31 -0.08 -4.34 18.70
C HIS A 31 0.82 -3.34 17.96
N ARG A 32 0.98 -3.46 16.62
CA ARG A 32 1.80 -2.55 15.81
C ARG A 32 1.04 -1.29 15.40
N GLY A 33 -0.27 -1.42 15.21
CA GLY A 33 -1.13 -0.33 14.76
C GLY A 33 -2.49 -0.38 15.44
N PRO A 34 -2.59 0.15 16.67
CA PRO A 34 -3.82 0.09 17.45
C PRO A 34 -4.90 1.08 17.00
N ASP A 35 -4.53 2.14 16.24
CA ASP A 35 -5.38 3.29 15.98
C ASP A 35 -6.39 3.05 14.84
N GLY A 36 -6.14 2.06 13.99
CA GLY A 36 -7.05 1.75 12.88
C GLY A 36 -6.75 0.42 12.23
N ALA A 37 -7.74 -0.08 11.51
CA ALA A 37 -7.65 -1.33 10.75
C ALA A 37 -8.40 -1.18 9.42
N GLY A 38 -7.79 -1.60 8.33
CA GLY A 38 -8.43 -1.64 7.02
C GLY A 38 -8.15 -2.92 6.28
N THR A 39 -9.08 -3.30 5.43
CA THR A 39 -8.98 -4.48 4.54
C THR A 39 -9.60 -4.13 3.20
N TRP A 40 -8.95 -4.55 2.15
CA TRP A 40 -9.46 -4.47 0.79
C TRP A 40 -9.25 -5.81 0.08
N ILE A 41 -10.23 -6.20 -0.73
CA ILE A 41 -10.19 -7.40 -1.57
C ILE A 41 -10.57 -7.01 -2.99
N SER A 42 -9.82 -7.49 -3.98
CA SER A 42 -10.19 -7.31 -5.38
C SER A 42 -11.51 -8.02 -5.70
N GLU A 43 -12.30 -7.49 -6.64
CA GLU A 43 -13.61 -8.05 -7.01
C GLU A 43 -13.55 -9.53 -7.43
N ASP A 44 -12.45 -9.93 -8.05
CA ASP A 44 -12.22 -11.32 -8.48
C ASP A 44 -11.67 -12.22 -7.36
N GLY A 45 -11.50 -11.72 -6.15
CA GLY A 45 -10.98 -12.48 -5.02
C GLY A 45 -9.54 -12.96 -5.20
N ARG A 46 -8.76 -12.32 -6.07
CA ARG A 46 -7.38 -12.73 -6.36
C ARG A 46 -6.36 -12.03 -5.50
N VAL A 47 -6.65 -10.82 -5.07
CA VAL A 47 -5.76 -9.97 -4.27
C VAL A 47 -6.49 -9.47 -3.05
N GLY A 48 -5.78 -9.44 -1.94
CA GLY A 48 -6.24 -8.77 -0.72
C GLY A 48 -5.10 -8.06 -0.04
N LEU A 49 -5.39 -6.89 0.48
CA LEU A 49 -4.47 -6.07 1.28
C LEU A 49 -5.11 -5.76 2.63
N GLY A 50 -4.29 -5.77 3.67
CA GLY A 50 -4.72 -5.42 5.02
C GLY A 50 -3.71 -4.48 5.69
N HIS A 51 -4.22 -3.61 6.54
CA HIS A 51 -3.42 -2.60 7.23
C HIS A 51 -3.83 -2.44 8.69
N ARG A 52 -2.84 -2.35 9.58
CA ARG A 52 -3.00 -1.89 10.97
C ARG A 52 -2.27 -0.57 11.12
N ARG A 53 -3.02 0.46 11.51
CA ARG A 53 -2.54 1.84 11.51
C ARG A 53 -2.06 2.28 12.88
N LEU A 54 -0.86 2.88 12.89
CA LEU A 54 -0.42 3.79 13.94
C LEU A 54 -0.41 5.19 13.30
N SER A 55 -1.33 6.05 13.74
CA SER A 55 -1.53 7.39 13.17
C SER A 55 -0.45 8.34 13.67
N ILE A 56 0.39 8.87 12.77
CA ILE A 56 1.53 9.75 13.12
C ILE A 56 1.50 11.04 12.31
N ILE A 57 1.46 10.95 10.97
CA ILE A 57 1.54 12.13 10.07
C ILE A 57 0.17 12.73 9.85
N ASP A 58 -0.73 11.97 9.24
CA ASP A 58 -2.11 12.39 9.01
C ASP A 58 -3.02 11.61 9.95
N LEU A 59 -3.80 12.31 10.78
CA LEU A 59 -4.71 11.69 11.75
C LEU A 59 -6.13 11.51 11.21
N SER A 60 -6.39 12.00 9.99
CA SER A 60 -7.72 11.93 9.38
C SER A 60 -8.08 10.52 8.89
N ASP A 61 -9.37 10.25 8.75
CA ASP A 61 -9.86 9.02 8.14
C ASP A 61 -9.53 8.94 6.64
N ALA A 62 -9.28 10.07 5.98
CA ALA A 62 -8.89 10.13 4.59
C ALA A 62 -7.54 9.42 4.32
N ALA A 63 -6.66 9.35 5.32
CA ALA A 63 -5.39 8.64 5.25
C ALA A 63 -5.48 7.16 5.68
N ALA A 64 -6.70 6.60 5.77
CA ALA A 64 -6.89 5.18 6.06
C ALA A 64 -6.34 4.31 4.92
N GLN A 65 -5.81 3.15 5.30
CA GLN A 65 -5.24 2.18 4.37
C GLN A 65 -5.91 0.79 4.54
N PRO A 66 -5.97 -0.04 3.48
CA PRO A 66 -5.44 0.18 2.13
C PRO A 66 -6.09 1.39 1.45
N MET A 67 -5.27 2.20 0.75
CA MET A 67 -5.70 3.41 0.06
C MET A 67 -5.72 3.18 -1.46
N SER A 68 -6.64 3.81 -2.17
CA SER A 68 -6.68 3.79 -3.63
C SER A 68 -6.49 5.17 -4.23
N ASN A 69 -6.01 5.19 -5.48
CA ASN A 69 -6.15 6.36 -6.34
C ASN A 69 -7.63 6.64 -6.68
N GLU A 70 -7.91 7.65 -7.51
CA GLU A 70 -9.28 8.12 -7.75
C GLU A 70 -10.14 7.12 -8.50
N ASP A 71 -9.57 6.40 -9.47
CA ASP A 71 -10.29 5.43 -10.30
C ASP A 71 -10.28 4.01 -9.72
N GLY A 72 -9.64 3.80 -8.57
CA GLY A 72 -9.55 2.50 -7.91
C GLY A 72 -8.66 1.48 -8.63
N SER A 73 -7.84 1.93 -9.57
CA SER A 73 -6.95 1.03 -10.32
C SER A 73 -5.65 0.71 -9.58
N LEU A 74 -5.22 1.57 -8.67
CA LEU A 74 -4.07 1.35 -7.79
C LEU A 74 -4.53 1.22 -6.34
N TRP A 75 -4.00 0.22 -5.64
CA TRP A 75 -4.25 0.01 -4.22
C TRP A 75 -2.94 -0.19 -3.48
N ILE A 76 -2.78 0.51 -2.35
CA ILE A 76 -1.55 0.47 -1.56
C ILE A 76 -1.82 0.12 -0.10
N SER A 77 -0.93 -0.71 0.46
CA SER A 77 -0.73 -0.85 1.90
C SER A 77 0.74 -0.54 2.21
N PHE A 78 0.96 0.42 3.08
CA PHE A 78 2.26 1.04 3.31
C PHE A 78 2.59 1.12 4.79
N ASN A 79 3.81 0.72 5.15
CA ASN A 79 4.38 0.90 6.47
C ASN A 79 5.70 1.64 6.35
N GLY A 80 5.71 2.93 6.65
CA GLY A 80 6.91 3.72 6.50
C GLY A 80 6.68 5.20 6.66
N GLU A 81 7.60 5.96 6.11
CA GLU A 81 7.56 7.41 6.00
C GLU A 81 8.42 7.85 4.81
N ILE A 82 7.85 8.64 3.91
CA ILE A 82 8.56 9.31 2.82
C ILE A 82 8.91 10.73 3.29
N TYR A 83 10.15 10.94 3.70
CA TYR A 83 10.58 12.19 4.34
C TYR A 83 10.45 13.42 3.45
N ASN A 84 10.62 13.25 2.14
CA ASN A 84 10.49 14.33 1.16
C ASN A 84 9.14 14.33 0.43
N HIS A 85 8.07 13.80 1.05
CA HIS A 85 6.74 13.72 0.44
C HIS A 85 6.20 15.11 0.04
N ALA A 86 6.46 16.15 0.83
CA ALA A 86 5.99 17.50 0.52
C ALA A 86 6.64 18.08 -0.74
N GLU A 87 7.94 17.81 -0.97
CA GLU A 87 8.66 18.22 -2.18
C GLU A 87 8.10 17.50 -3.42
N ILE A 88 7.87 16.19 -3.30
CA ILE A 88 7.31 15.36 -4.37
C ILE A 88 5.89 15.79 -4.69
N ARG A 89 5.07 16.07 -3.66
CA ARG A 89 3.71 16.58 -3.83
C ARG A 89 3.71 17.88 -4.62
N ALA A 90 4.56 18.84 -4.27
CA ALA A 90 4.67 20.09 -4.97
C ALA A 90 5.06 19.90 -6.46
N GLU A 91 5.95 18.95 -6.77
CA GLU A 91 6.30 18.58 -8.16
C GLU A 91 5.08 18.03 -8.91
N LEU A 92 4.33 17.09 -8.28
CA LEU A 92 3.12 16.50 -8.87
C LEU A 92 2.01 17.53 -9.09
N GLU A 93 1.84 18.48 -8.17
CA GLU A 93 0.86 19.57 -8.31
C GLU A 93 1.21 20.52 -9.47
N GLN A 94 2.51 20.75 -9.73
CA GLN A 94 2.97 21.53 -10.90
C GLN A 94 2.72 20.80 -12.22
N ILE A 95 2.88 19.47 -12.25
CA ILE A 95 2.56 18.64 -13.42
C ILE A 95 1.05 18.65 -13.66
N GLY A 96 0.25 18.60 -12.60
CA GLY A 96 -1.21 18.60 -12.65
C GLY A 96 -1.80 17.24 -13.00
N GLY A 97 -3.13 17.16 -12.98
CA GLY A 97 -3.87 15.94 -13.33
C GLY A 97 -4.23 15.05 -12.14
N HIS A 98 -3.68 15.31 -10.96
CA HIS A 98 -3.96 14.54 -9.73
C HIS A 98 -5.00 15.24 -8.85
N ARG A 99 -5.89 14.45 -8.25
CA ARG A 99 -6.88 14.94 -7.27
C ARG A 99 -6.50 14.45 -5.89
N TRP A 100 -6.20 15.37 -5.02
CA TRP A 100 -5.79 15.07 -3.66
C TRP A 100 -7.01 14.91 -2.73
N LYS A 101 -7.03 13.84 -1.96
CA LYS A 101 -8.04 13.56 -0.92
C LYS A 101 -7.54 13.97 0.47
N THR A 102 -6.21 13.96 0.65
CA THR A 102 -5.55 14.30 1.91
C THR A 102 -4.71 15.56 1.77
N ASP A 103 -4.52 16.27 2.88
CA ASP A 103 -3.72 17.48 2.87
C ASP A 103 -2.21 17.19 2.83
N HIS A 104 -1.76 16.11 3.47
CA HIS A 104 -0.33 15.86 3.68
C HIS A 104 0.05 14.37 3.85
N SER A 105 -0.80 13.44 3.40
CA SER A 105 -0.48 12.01 3.46
C SER A 105 0.64 11.64 2.48
N ASP A 106 1.71 11.07 2.98
CA ASP A 106 2.78 10.51 2.18
C ASP A 106 2.33 9.26 1.39
N THR A 107 1.35 8.52 1.89
CA THR A 107 0.74 7.38 1.18
C THR A 107 0.10 7.80 -0.13
N GLU A 108 -0.64 8.91 -0.14
CA GLU A 108 -1.25 9.45 -1.36
C GLU A 108 -0.20 9.95 -2.34
N VAL A 109 0.89 10.55 -1.82
CA VAL A 109 2.03 10.95 -2.65
C VAL A 109 2.67 9.75 -3.35
N ILE A 110 2.77 8.59 -2.67
CA ILE A 110 3.28 7.36 -3.31
C ILE A 110 2.36 6.93 -4.47
N LEU A 111 1.04 6.93 -4.28
CA LEU A 111 0.07 6.56 -5.32
C LEU A 111 0.21 7.45 -6.56
N HIS A 112 0.17 8.77 -6.39
CA HIS A 112 0.29 9.71 -7.50
C HIS A 112 1.68 9.70 -8.14
N SER A 113 2.73 9.44 -7.37
CA SER A 113 4.07 9.22 -7.91
C SER A 113 4.12 8.00 -8.83
N PHE A 114 3.48 6.91 -8.42
CA PHE A 114 3.43 5.70 -9.25
C PHE A 114 2.58 5.89 -10.51
N GLU A 115 1.49 6.63 -10.43
CA GLU A 115 0.70 7.02 -11.61
C GLU A 115 1.53 7.83 -12.62
N GLN A 116 2.32 8.79 -12.12
CA GLN A 116 3.07 9.71 -12.96
C GLN A 116 4.33 9.08 -13.56
N TRP A 117 5.09 8.31 -12.78
CA TRP A 117 6.43 7.84 -13.14
C TRP A 117 6.59 6.32 -13.12
N GLY A 118 5.53 5.58 -12.84
CA GLY A 118 5.63 4.13 -12.66
C GLY A 118 6.61 3.77 -11.56
N ILE A 119 7.29 2.63 -11.71
CA ILE A 119 8.25 2.14 -10.71
C ILE A 119 9.48 3.07 -10.52
N GLU A 120 9.79 3.91 -11.48
CA GLU A 120 10.90 4.87 -11.40
C GLU A 120 10.68 5.94 -10.33
N CYS A 121 9.44 6.12 -9.84
CA CYS A 121 9.16 7.00 -8.71
C CYS A 121 10.00 6.66 -7.47
N LEU A 122 10.43 5.42 -7.32
CA LEU A 122 11.25 4.96 -6.19
C LEU A 122 12.60 5.67 -6.10
N GLU A 123 13.13 6.17 -7.22
CA GLU A 123 14.39 6.92 -7.23
C GLU A 123 14.25 8.30 -6.58
N LYS A 124 13.03 8.83 -6.57
CA LYS A 124 12.71 10.12 -5.94
C LYS A 124 12.52 10.00 -4.43
N PHE A 125 12.18 8.82 -3.92
CA PHE A 125 11.82 8.65 -2.52
C PHE A 125 13.05 8.66 -1.60
N ARG A 126 12.97 9.49 -0.57
CA ARG A 126 13.86 9.49 0.60
C ARG A 126 13.03 9.10 1.80
N GLY A 127 13.35 7.97 2.41
CA GLY A 127 12.54 7.48 3.53
C GLY A 127 12.86 6.06 3.92
N MET A 128 12.02 5.55 4.79
CA MET A 128 12.02 4.17 5.26
C MET A 128 10.67 3.56 4.96
N PHE A 129 10.60 2.47 4.21
CA PHE A 129 9.32 1.94 3.74
C PHE A 129 9.30 0.45 3.44
N ALA A 130 8.13 -0.13 3.67
CA ALA A 130 7.68 -1.38 3.09
C ALA A 130 6.31 -1.13 2.45
N ILE A 131 6.16 -1.47 1.18
CA ILE A 131 4.98 -1.17 0.37
C ILE A 131 4.49 -2.47 -0.29
N ALA A 132 3.19 -2.69 -0.24
CA ALA A 132 2.48 -3.58 -1.14
C ALA A 132 1.56 -2.72 -2.01
N LEU A 133 1.82 -2.66 -3.31
CA LEU A 133 1.06 -1.88 -4.28
C LEU A 133 0.52 -2.80 -5.37
N TRP A 134 -0.79 -2.79 -5.54
CA TRP A 134 -1.49 -3.53 -6.58
C TRP A 134 -1.89 -2.60 -7.71
N ASP A 135 -1.50 -2.94 -8.93
CA ASP A 135 -1.99 -2.31 -10.16
C ASP A 135 -3.00 -3.24 -10.83
N ALA A 136 -4.28 -2.84 -10.82
CA ALA A 136 -5.35 -3.62 -11.39
C ALA A 136 -5.38 -3.58 -12.93
N LYS A 137 -4.80 -2.55 -13.56
CA LYS A 137 -4.77 -2.40 -15.03
C LYS A 137 -3.84 -3.42 -15.66
N VAL A 138 -2.65 -3.59 -15.08
CA VAL A 138 -1.66 -4.55 -15.57
C VAL A 138 -1.65 -5.86 -14.77
N ARG A 139 -2.41 -5.91 -13.64
CA ARG A 139 -2.53 -7.07 -12.75
C ARG A 139 -1.20 -7.48 -12.12
N GLU A 140 -0.47 -6.49 -11.62
CA GLU A 140 0.82 -6.67 -10.97
C GLU A 140 0.78 -6.23 -9.50
N LEU A 141 1.38 -7.07 -8.65
CA LEU A 141 1.63 -6.74 -7.25
C LEU A 141 3.10 -6.40 -7.06
N TRP A 142 3.35 -5.18 -6.69
CA TRP A 142 4.68 -4.68 -6.36
C TRP A 142 4.93 -4.80 -4.86
N LEU A 143 5.96 -5.54 -4.47
CA LEU A 143 6.47 -5.61 -3.11
C LEU A 143 7.78 -4.82 -3.04
N ILE A 144 7.76 -3.70 -2.35
CA ILE A 144 8.83 -2.72 -2.39
C ILE A 144 9.35 -2.48 -0.97
N ARG A 145 10.67 -2.41 -0.84
CA ARG A 145 11.35 -2.15 0.42
C ARG A 145 12.38 -1.05 0.25
N ASP A 146 12.59 -0.23 1.29
CA ASP A 146 13.62 0.80 1.28
C ASP A 146 15.02 0.23 1.06
N ARG A 147 15.92 1.06 0.52
CA ARG A 147 17.25 0.66 0.03
C ARG A 147 18.14 -0.05 1.05
N ILE A 148 18.02 0.32 2.32
CA ILE A 148 18.84 -0.25 3.41
C ILE A 148 18.03 -1.19 4.31
N GLY A 149 16.75 -1.42 3.99
CA GLY A 149 15.90 -2.38 4.66
C GLY A 149 15.53 -1.99 6.09
N ILE A 150 15.32 -0.70 6.36
CA ILE A 150 14.89 -0.23 7.69
C ILE A 150 13.53 -0.82 8.05
N LYS A 151 12.58 -0.82 7.10
CA LYS A 151 11.29 -1.48 7.31
C LYS A 151 11.38 -2.94 6.85
N PRO A 152 10.97 -3.90 7.69
CA PRO A 152 10.93 -5.30 7.29
C PRO A 152 9.80 -5.53 6.28
N LEU A 153 10.10 -6.36 5.28
CA LEU A 153 9.12 -6.91 4.35
C LEU A 153 9.45 -8.38 4.14
N TYR A 154 8.51 -9.24 4.43
CA TYR A 154 8.63 -10.69 4.26
C TYR A 154 7.53 -11.18 3.35
N TYR A 155 7.81 -12.21 2.58
CA TYR A 155 6.81 -12.91 1.78
C TYR A 155 7.06 -14.41 1.77
N SER A 156 6.00 -15.16 1.55
CA SER A 156 6.04 -16.59 1.35
C SER A 156 5.29 -16.97 0.10
N VAL A 157 5.85 -17.87 -0.68
CA VAL A 157 5.19 -18.45 -1.87
C VAL A 157 4.85 -19.89 -1.58
N HIS A 158 3.57 -20.22 -1.58
CA HIS A 158 3.09 -21.56 -1.29
C HIS A 158 1.72 -21.79 -1.97
N ASP A 159 1.46 -23.00 -2.48
CA ASP A 159 0.19 -23.42 -3.07
C ASP A 159 -0.36 -22.42 -4.12
N ALA A 160 0.48 -21.99 -5.05
CA ALA A 160 0.14 -21.04 -6.11
C ALA A 160 -0.43 -19.70 -5.60
N ARG A 161 0.07 -19.22 -4.44
CA ARG A 161 -0.18 -17.89 -3.89
C ARG A 161 1.08 -17.30 -3.28
N ILE A 162 1.08 -15.98 -3.11
CA ILE A 162 2.03 -15.23 -2.28
C ILE A 162 1.28 -14.59 -1.10
N THR A 163 1.90 -14.59 0.05
CA THR A 163 1.42 -13.92 1.26
C THR A 163 2.56 -13.20 1.95
#